data_eb83100d25d2b1e22fd13ae991499066
#
_entry.id   eb83100d25d2b1e22fd13ae991499066
#
_cell.length_a   1.000
_cell.length_b   1.000
_cell.length_c   1.000
_cell.angle_alpha   90.00
_cell.angle_beta   90.00
_cell.angle_gamma   90.00
#
_symmetry.space_group_name_H-M   'P 1'
#
loop_
_entity.id
_entity.type
_entity.pdbx_description
1 polymer ?
#
loop_
_entity_poly.entity_id
_entity_poly.type
_entity_poly.pdbx_seq_one_letter_code
_entity_poly.pdbx_strand_id
1 'polypeptide(L)'
;ANTTGEKNTAVGRDALAANTTGNHNTGIGHDCLDANTTGDNNTAMGHSALSSNTTAQANVAIGKDCCIALTDGSSNTCVGAEAGQSMVSGGANVCIGKDAGSQILNGGNNVCVGVHAGNQVVDLTTGGNCILLGNYSHTSATNASYQHVIGYNIQSKGDNTIYLQGNAYNTANTSAFQTTSDRRIKKNI
;
A
#
# COMPACT_ATOMS: atom_id res chain seq x y z
N ALA A 1 0.53 11.46 25.97
CA ALA A 1 -0.32 12.00 27.05
C ALA A 1 -1.76 12.15 26.56
N ASN A 2 -2.54 11.07 26.61
CA ASN A 2 -3.95 11.11 26.20
C ASN A 2 -4.71 12.08 27.13
N THR A 3 -5.32 13.14 26.57
CA THR A 3 -6.06 14.14 27.33
C THR A 3 -7.57 13.93 27.33
N THR A 4 -8.14 13.72 26.15
CA THR A 4 -9.59 13.51 25.96
C THR A 4 -9.91 12.41 24.96
N GLY A 5 -8.90 11.77 24.35
CA GLY A 5 -9.10 10.67 23.42
C GLY A 5 -9.70 9.44 24.11
N GLU A 6 -10.70 8.83 23.46
CA GLU A 6 -11.43 7.69 24.00
C GLU A 6 -11.16 6.40 23.24
N LYS A 7 -11.36 5.26 23.91
CA LYS A 7 -11.31 3.93 23.31
C LYS A 7 -9.98 3.58 22.62
N ASN A 8 -8.90 4.09 23.17
CA ASN A 8 -7.56 3.78 22.68
C ASN A 8 -6.95 2.59 23.42
N THR A 9 -6.24 1.74 22.72
CA THR A 9 -5.44 0.63 23.28
C THR A 9 -3.97 0.86 22.99
N ALA A 10 -3.14 0.95 24.03
CA ALA A 10 -1.70 1.12 23.92
C ALA A 10 -0.98 0.02 24.70
N VAL A 11 -0.14 -0.76 24.03
CA VAL A 11 0.68 -1.80 24.66
C VAL A 11 2.11 -1.70 24.14
N GLY A 12 3.03 -1.32 24.98
CA GLY A 12 4.44 -1.15 24.67
C GLY A 12 5.00 0.18 25.12
N ARG A 13 6.33 0.30 25.11
CA ARG A 13 6.99 1.54 25.46
C ARG A 13 6.67 2.60 24.42
N ASP A 14 6.30 3.78 24.86
CA ASP A 14 5.95 4.97 24.06
C ASP A 14 4.83 4.75 23.02
N ALA A 15 4.06 3.64 23.13
CA ALA A 15 2.88 3.45 22.30
C ALA A 15 1.83 4.55 22.56
N LEU A 16 1.37 5.25 21.51
CA LEU A 16 0.42 6.38 21.56
C LEU A 16 0.87 7.52 22.51
N ALA A 17 2.19 7.75 22.64
CA ALA A 17 2.73 8.66 23.64
C ALA A 17 2.25 10.13 23.48
N ALA A 18 2.12 10.62 22.26
CA ALA A 18 1.65 11.97 21.95
C ALA A 18 0.14 12.10 21.76
N ASN A 19 -0.64 11.01 21.85
CA ASN A 19 -2.08 11.08 21.57
C ASN A 19 -2.77 12.06 22.52
N THR A 20 -3.49 13.04 21.98
CA THR A 20 -4.22 14.04 22.77
C THR A 20 -5.72 13.83 22.69
N THR A 21 -6.29 13.85 21.51
CA THR A 21 -7.74 13.77 21.28
C THR A 21 -8.13 12.62 20.33
N GLY A 22 -7.16 11.93 19.72
CA GLY A 22 -7.43 10.82 18.80
C GLY A 22 -8.17 9.67 19.50
N ASN A 23 -9.16 9.10 18.79
CA ASN A 23 -10.05 8.07 19.31
C ASN A 23 -9.92 6.75 18.56
N HIS A 24 -10.31 5.65 19.21
CA HIS A 24 -10.39 4.33 18.60
C HIS A 24 -9.06 3.85 17.96
N ASN A 25 -7.91 4.28 18.50
CA ASN A 25 -6.60 3.84 18.03
C ASN A 25 -6.12 2.61 18.81
N THR A 26 -5.51 1.68 18.10
CA THR A 26 -4.85 0.51 18.69
C THR A 26 -3.37 0.54 18.32
N GLY A 27 -2.50 0.74 19.31
CA GLY A 27 -1.04 0.73 19.17
C GLY A 27 -0.43 -0.41 20.00
N ILE A 28 0.16 -1.41 19.36
CA ILE A 28 0.81 -2.53 20.02
C ILE A 28 2.26 -2.66 19.52
N GLY A 29 3.22 -2.28 20.34
CA GLY A 29 4.64 -2.31 20.01
C GLY A 29 5.37 -1.11 20.58
N HIS A 30 6.70 -1.14 20.52
CA HIS A 30 7.56 -0.04 20.88
C HIS A 30 7.45 1.09 19.84
N ASP A 31 7.27 2.34 20.26
CA ASP A 31 7.11 3.55 19.43
C ASP A 31 5.97 3.46 18.39
N CYS A 32 4.94 2.67 18.69
CA CYS A 32 3.82 2.46 17.79
C CYS A 32 2.83 3.62 17.91
N LEU A 33 2.51 4.34 16.82
CA LEU A 33 1.66 5.55 16.84
C LEU A 33 2.13 6.62 17.86
N ASP A 34 3.44 6.70 18.15
CA ASP A 34 3.96 7.56 19.20
C ASP A 34 3.75 9.05 18.92
N ALA A 35 3.77 9.51 17.66
CA ALA A 35 3.50 10.89 17.28
C ALA A 35 2.02 11.21 17.05
N ASN A 36 1.09 10.23 17.14
CA ASN A 36 -0.32 10.49 16.87
C ASN A 36 -0.89 11.53 17.85
N THR A 37 -1.49 12.58 17.34
CA THR A 37 -2.12 13.62 18.16
C THR A 37 -3.63 13.60 18.10
N THR A 38 -4.20 13.63 16.91
CA THR A 38 -5.64 13.74 16.67
C THR A 38 -6.18 12.69 15.67
N GLY A 39 -5.31 11.84 15.10
CA GLY A 39 -5.72 10.78 14.17
C GLY A 39 -6.62 9.74 14.84
N ASP A 40 -7.69 9.34 14.16
CA ASP A 40 -8.68 8.38 14.65
C ASP A 40 -8.65 7.05 13.90
N ASN A 41 -9.14 5.98 14.56
CA ASN A 41 -9.39 4.68 13.94
C ASN A 41 -8.16 4.02 13.32
N ASN A 42 -6.97 4.27 13.84
CA ASN A 42 -5.75 3.64 13.35
C ASN A 42 -5.46 2.35 14.14
N THR A 43 -5.04 1.31 13.43
CA THR A 43 -4.55 0.06 14.01
C THR A 43 -3.09 -0.12 13.61
N ALA A 44 -2.20 -0.09 14.58
CA ALA A 44 -0.77 -0.26 14.37
C ALA A 44 -0.22 -1.37 15.28
N MET A 45 0.50 -2.32 14.71
CA MET A 45 1.10 -3.43 15.45
C MET A 45 2.52 -3.69 14.95
N GLY A 46 3.52 -3.46 15.78
CA GLY A 46 4.93 -3.66 15.47
C GLY A 46 5.80 -2.51 15.98
N HIS A 47 7.12 -2.72 15.97
CA HIS A 47 8.08 -1.66 16.30
C HIS A 47 7.95 -0.51 15.29
N SER A 48 7.77 0.70 15.77
CA SER A 48 7.64 1.94 14.97
C SER A 48 6.55 1.91 13.87
N ALA A 49 5.54 1.04 13.98
CA ALA A 49 4.43 1.06 13.05
C ALA A 49 3.64 2.36 13.20
N LEU A 50 3.43 3.11 12.09
CA LEU A 50 2.77 4.43 12.07
C LEU A 50 3.39 5.47 13.04
N SER A 51 4.69 5.39 13.34
CA SER A 51 5.29 6.26 14.36
C SER A 51 5.24 7.75 14.01
N SER A 52 5.27 8.11 12.72
CA SER A 52 5.17 9.51 12.29
C SER A 52 3.73 10.02 12.10
N ASN A 53 2.72 9.16 12.31
CA ASN A 53 1.32 9.57 12.13
C ASN A 53 0.93 10.67 13.10
N THR A 54 0.42 11.78 12.60
CA THR A 54 -0.04 12.88 13.46
C THR A 54 -1.55 13.05 13.42
N THR A 55 -2.14 13.07 12.24
CA THR A 55 -3.56 13.38 12.02
C THR A 55 -4.28 12.39 11.10
N ALA A 56 -3.53 11.48 10.46
CA ALA A 56 -4.10 10.51 9.53
C ALA A 56 -5.05 9.52 10.22
N GLN A 57 -6.04 9.03 9.47
CA GLN A 57 -7.13 8.25 10.01
C GLN A 57 -7.35 6.95 9.25
N ALA A 58 -7.97 5.98 9.92
CA ALA A 58 -8.42 4.73 9.32
C ALA A 58 -7.28 3.94 8.64
N ASN A 59 -6.08 3.96 9.20
CA ASN A 59 -4.96 3.18 8.69
C ASN A 59 -4.77 1.88 9.48
N VAL A 60 -4.39 0.82 8.77
CA VAL A 60 -3.95 -0.45 9.34
C VAL A 60 -2.49 -0.66 8.98
N ALA A 61 -1.60 -0.74 9.96
CA ALA A 61 -0.18 -0.99 9.78
C ALA A 61 0.30 -2.11 10.70
N ILE A 62 0.62 -3.26 10.12
CA ILE A 62 1.06 -4.44 10.88
C ILE A 62 2.43 -4.88 10.36
N GLY A 63 3.45 -4.71 11.18
CA GLY A 63 4.83 -5.05 10.87
C GLY A 63 5.81 -4.02 11.42
N LYS A 64 7.08 -4.42 11.54
CA LYS A 64 8.16 -3.50 11.93
C LYS A 64 8.30 -2.40 10.86
N ASP A 65 8.40 -1.14 11.27
CA ASP A 65 8.56 0.04 10.41
C ASP A 65 7.48 0.16 9.29
N CYS A 66 6.31 -0.47 9.50
CA CYS A 66 5.20 -0.42 8.56
C CYS A 66 4.60 0.99 8.56
N CYS A 67 4.52 1.63 7.38
CA CYS A 67 4.05 3.01 7.19
C CYS A 67 4.72 4.01 8.16
N ILE A 68 6.00 3.81 8.46
CA ILE A 68 6.72 4.62 9.48
C ILE A 68 6.71 6.13 9.16
N ALA A 69 6.77 6.51 7.88
CA ALA A 69 6.82 7.91 7.44
C ALA A 69 5.43 8.56 7.25
N LEU A 70 4.32 7.82 7.43
CA LEU A 70 2.98 8.32 7.15
C LEU A 70 2.57 9.39 8.16
N THR A 71 2.27 10.60 7.68
CA THR A 71 1.88 11.75 8.51
C THR A 71 0.40 12.07 8.44
N ASP A 72 -0.18 12.14 7.25
CA ASP A 72 -1.55 12.62 7.00
C ASP A 72 -2.34 11.78 5.96
N GLY A 73 -1.73 10.77 5.35
CA GLY A 73 -2.42 9.85 4.45
C GLY A 73 -3.38 8.90 5.18
N SER A 74 -4.59 8.71 4.64
CA SER A 74 -5.65 7.96 5.31
C SER A 74 -6.14 6.74 4.53
N SER A 75 -6.78 5.80 5.23
CA SER A 75 -7.41 4.61 4.64
C SER A 75 -6.41 3.62 4.00
N ASN A 76 -5.18 3.57 4.49
CA ASN A 76 -4.19 2.62 4.01
C ASN A 76 -4.26 1.30 4.81
N THR A 77 -4.01 0.19 4.12
CA THR A 77 -3.83 -1.13 4.72
C THR A 77 -2.46 -1.67 4.36
N CYS A 78 -1.54 -1.66 5.32
CA CYS A 78 -0.17 -2.12 5.16
C CYS A 78 0.11 -3.29 6.11
N VAL A 79 0.52 -4.44 5.56
CA VAL A 79 0.82 -5.63 6.34
C VAL A 79 2.14 -6.23 5.86
N GLY A 80 3.15 -6.19 6.70
CA GLY A 80 4.51 -6.68 6.42
C GLY A 80 5.57 -5.73 6.97
N ALA A 81 6.76 -6.25 7.24
CA ALA A 81 7.87 -5.39 7.63
C ALA A 81 8.17 -4.40 6.48
N GLU A 82 8.29 -3.11 6.82
CA GLU A 82 8.61 -2.03 5.88
C GLU A 82 7.56 -1.83 4.75
N ALA A 83 6.35 -2.44 4.86
CA ALA A 83 5.27 -2.20 3.92
C ALA A 83 4.83 -0.71 3.98
N GLY A 84 4.78 -0.03 2.83
CA GLY A 84 4.45 1.40 2.76
C GLY A 84 5.42 2.32 3.50
N GLN A 85 6.67 1.90 3.72
CA GLN A 85 7.64 2.56 4.60
C GLN A 85 7.83 4.06 4.33
N SER A 86 7.96 4.45 3.06
CA SER A 86 8.22 5.84 2.65
C SER A 86 6.95 6.66 2.43
N MET A 87 5.76 6.07 2.62
CA MET A 87 4.48 6.77 2.40
C MET A 87 4.35 7.95 3.34
N VAL A 88 4.10 9.14 2.81
CA VAL A 88 3.94 10.39 3.57
C VAL A 88 2.48 10.82 3.61
N SER A 89 1.86 11.04 2.45
CA SER A 89 0.46 11.49 2.33
C SER A 89 -0.39 10.61 1.42
N GLY A 90 0.15 9.49 0.92
CA GLY A 90 -0.59 8.54 0.10
C GLY A 90 -1.80 7.97 0.83
N GLY A 91 -2.94 7.86 0.14
CA GLY A 91 -4.18 7.36 0.72
C GLY A 91 -4.82 6.22 -0.05
N ALA A 92 -5.63 5.41 0.64
CA ALA A 92 -6.37 4.29 0.07
C ALA A 92 -5.47 3.23 -0.62
N ASN A 93 -4.26 3.01 -0.10
CA ASN A 93 -3.36 1.98 -0.61
C ASN A 93 -3.50 0.67 0.18
N VAL A 94 -3.32 -0.45 -0.51
CA VAL A 94 -3.20 -1.80 0.07
C VAL A 94 -1.80 -2.32 -0.23
N CYS A 95 -0.95 -2.47 0.79
CA CYS A 95 0.43 -2.92 0.68
C CYS A 95 0.63 -4.16 1.56
N ILE A 96 0.65 -5.35 0.97
CA ILE A 96 0.74 -6.62 1.72
C ILE A 96 1.98 -7.40 1.27
N GLY A 97 2.90 -7.59 2.17
CA GLY A 97 4.19 -8.25 1.97
C GLY A 97 5.34 -7.40 2.48
N LYS A 98 6.48 -8.03 2.75
CA LYS A 98 7.69 -7.30 3.14
C LYS A 98 8.06 -6.30 2.02
N ASP A 99 8.33 -5.04 2.37
CA ASP A 99 8.65 -3.95 1.43
C ASP A 99 7.59 -3.70 0.33
N ALA A 100 6.37 -4.22 0.46
CA ALA A 100 5.31 -3.93 -0.51
C ALA A 100 4.96 -2.44 -0.49
N GLY A 101 4.98 -1.78 -1.65
CA GLY A 101 4.70 -0.36 -1.80
C GLY A 101 5.62 0.56 -0.97
N SER A 102 6.81 0.10 -0.57
CA SER A 102 7.68 0.85 0.35
C SER A 102 8.21 2.17 -0.22
N GLN A 103 8.16 2.36 -1.52
CA GLN A 103 8.56 3.60 -2.19
C GLN A 103 7.39 4.51 -2.61
N ILE A 104 6.15 4.14 -2.30
CA ILE A 104 5.02 5.06 -2.46
C ILE A 104 5.24 6.24 -1.52
N LEU A 105 5.29 7.46 -2.04
CA LEU A 105 5.37 8.68 -1.25
C LEU A 105 3.97 9.30 -1.06
N ASN A 106 3.36 9.72 -2.15
CA ASN A 106 2.08 10.43 -2.17
C ASN A 106 1.05 9.75 -3.08
N GLY A 107 1.40 8.61 -3.70
CA GLY A 107 0.51 7.85 -4.57
C GLY A 107 -0.71 7.29 -3.81
N GLY A 108 -1.86 7.20 -4.48
CA GLY A 108 -3.09 6.71 -3.87
C GLY A 108 -3.82 5.65 -4.69
N ASN A 109 -4.71 4.90 -4.02
CA ASN A 109 -5.53 3.85 -4.61
C ASN A 109 -4.72 2.72 -5.27
N ASN A 110 -3.56 2.38 -4.72
CA ASN A 110 -2.72 1.31 -5.24
C ASN A 110 -2.90 0.01 -4.44
N VAL A 111 -2.79 -1.11 -5.13
CA VAL A 111 -2.77 -2.45 -4.53
C VAL A 111 -1.43 -3.10 -4.84
N CYS A 112 -0.60 -3.29 -3.84
CA CYS A 112 0.72 -3.93 -3.92
C CYS A 112 0.71 -5.18 -3.02
N VAL A 113 0.61 -6.37 -3.60
CA VAL A 113 0.57 -7.63 -2.86
C VAL A 113 1.69 -8.56 -3.32
N GLY A 114 2.60 -8.85 -2.42
CA GLY A 114 3.80 -9.65 -2.64
C GLY A 114 5.04 -8.97 -2.07
N VAL A 115 6.08 -9.75 -1.79
CA VAL A 115 7.36 -9.21 -1.32
C VAL A 115 7.95 -8.29 -2.39
N HIS A 116 8.32 -7.06 -2.02
CA HIS A 116 8.79 -6.01 -2.94
C HIS A 116 7.83 -5.67 -4.10
N ALA A 117 6.53 -5.97 -4.01
CA ALA A 117 5.58 -5.50 -5.00
C ALA A 117 5.48 -3.96 -4.96
N GLY A 118 5.69 -3.29 -6.09
CA GLY A 118 5.76 -1.83 -6.16
C GLY A 118 7.03 -1.21 -5.56
N ASN A 119 8.09 -2.01 -5.35
CA ASN A 119 9.38 -1.57 -4.84
C ASN A 119 10.51 -2.12 -5.71
N GLN A 120 10.73 -1.56 -6.87
CA GLN A 120 11.78 -1.95 -7.82
C GLN A 120 12.33 -0.71 -8.56
N VAL A 121 13.22 -0.92 -9.51
CA VAL A 121 14.03 0.08 -10.24
C VAL A 121 13.26 1.33 -10.71
N VAL A 122 11.96 1.21 -10.88
CA VAL A 122 11.05 2.34 -11.11
C VAL A 122 9.95 2.26 -10.06
N ASP A 123 10.09 3.03 -9.01
CA ASP A 123 9.22 3.01 -7.84
C ASP A 123 7.91 3.77 -8.09
N LEU A 124 6.81 3.24 -7.59
CA LEU A 124 5.51 3.90 -7.66
C LEU A 124 5.44 5.02 -6.60
N THR A 125 6.11 6.17 -6.85
CA THR A 125 6.21 7.24 -5.86
C THR A 125 4.98 8.13 -5.76
N THR A 126 4.43 8.56 -6.90
CA THR A 126 3.28 9.48 -6.97
C THR A 126 2.12 8.95 -7.81
N GLY A 127 2.30 7.82 -8.47
CA GLY A 127 1.27 7.20 -9.30
C GLY A 127 0.09 6.64 -8.51
N GLY A 128 -0.99 6.33 -9.21
CA GLY A 128 -2.20 5.84 -8.56
C GLY A 128 -3.05 4.88 -9.39
N ASN A 129 -4.00 4.23 -8.72
CA ASN A 129 -4.90 3.26 -9.33
C ASN A 129 -4.19 2.06 -9.98
N CYS A 130 -3.04 1.67 -9.45
CA CYS A 130 -2.26 0.54 -9.93
C CYS A 130 -2.56 -0.73 -9.13
N ILE A 131 -2.51 -1.89 -9.79
CA ILE A 131 -2.65 -3.22 -9.16
C ILE A 131 -1.38 -4.02 -9.47
N LEU A 132 -0.60 -4.32 -8.44
CA LEU A 132 0.66 -5.05 -8.51
C LEU A 132 0.56 -6.31 -7.66
N LEU A 133 0.32 -7.44 -8.29
CA LEU A 133 0.16 -8.72 -7.62
C LEU A 133 1.30 -9.68 -7.99
N GLY A 134 2.12 -9.99 -7.02
CA GLY A 134 3.25 -10.90 -7.14
C GLY A 134 4.56 -10.28 -6.65
N ASN A 135 5.48 -11.13 -6.21
CA ASN A 135 6.76 -10.66 -5.71
C ASN A 135 7.54 -9.95 -6.84
N TYR A 136 8.12 -8.79 -6.52
CA TYR A 136 8.88 -7.97 -7.47
C TYR A 136 8.07 -7.51 -8.70
N SER A 137 6.72 -7.48 -8.63
CA SER A 137 5.90 -6.84 -9.67
C SER A 137 6.01 -5.32 -9.55
N HIS A 138 6.20 -4.61 -10.67
CA HIS A 138 6.41 -3.16 -10.61
C HIS A 138 5.87 -2.40 -11.83
N THR A 139 5.73 -1.09 -11.67
CA THR A 139 5.25 -0.19 -12.70
C THR A 139 6.33 0.18 -13.70
N SER A 140 5.97 0.85 -14.79
CA SER A 140 6.91 1.34 -15.81
C SER A 140 7.51 2.70 -15.47
N ALA A 141 6.91 3.46 -14.54
CA ALA A 141 7.32 4.81 -14.17
C ALA A 141 6.91 5.16 -12.74
N THR A 142 7.58 6.16 -12.15
CA THR A 142 7.34 6.64 -10.78
C THR A 142 5.96 7.30 -10.59
N ASN A 143 5.40 7.85 -11.65
CA ASN A 143 4.06 8.47 -11.68
C ASN A 143 3.03 7.61 -12.43
N ALA A 144 3.29 6.31 -12.54
CA ALA A 144 2.44 5.36 -13.25
C ALA A 144 0.99 5.37 -12.78
N SER A 145 0.06 5.25 -13.70
CA SER A 145 -1.37 5.23 -13.39
C SER A 145 -2.11 4.16 -14.19
N TYR A 146 -3.09 3.52 -13.53
CA TYR A 146 -3.91 2.48 -14.15
C TYR A 146 -3.10 1.32 -14.77
N GLN A 147 -2.00 0.92 -14.13
CA GLN A 147 -1.20 -0.22 -14.54
C GLN A 147 -1.54 -1.44 -13.69
N HIS A 148 -1.98 -2.51 -14.32
CA HIS A 148 -2.29 -3.76 -13.65
C HIS A 148 -1.26 -4.82 -14.02
N VAL A 149 -0.50 -5.29 -13.04
CA VAL A 149 0.61 -6.23 -13.21
C VAL A 149 0.37 -7.45 -12.33
N ILE A 150 0.32 -8.63 -12.93
CA ILE A 150 0.14 -9.89 -12.19
C ILE A 150 1.23 -10.88 -12.62
N GLY A 151 2.14 -11.21 -11.71
CA GLY A 151 3.21 -12.16 -11.95
C GLY A 151 4.45 -11.91 -11.09
N TYR A 152 5.45 -12.73 -11.26
CA TYR A 152 6.72 -12.68 -10.54
C TYR A 152 7.77 -11.89 -11.33
N ASN A 153 8.42 -10.89 -10.69
CA ASN A 153 9.54 -10.12 -11.26
C ASN A 153 9.24 -9.58 -12.67
N ILE A 154 8.11 -8.90 -12.79
CA ILE A 154 7.66 -8.32 -14.06
C ILE A 154 7.33 -6.84 -13.94
N GLN A 155 7.56 -6.13 -15.03
CA GLN A 155 7.29 -4.70 -15.18
C GLN A 155 6.17 -4.47 -16.20
N SER A 156 5.28 -3.52 -15.91
CA SER A 156 4.33 -3.04 -16.91
C SER A 156 5.03 -2.24 -18.02
N LYS A 157 4.30 -1.93 -19.09
CA LYS A 157 4.85 -1.25 -20.27
C LYS A 157 4.27 0.15 -20.50
N GLY A 158 3.47 0.65 -19.58
CA GLY A 158 2.87 1.98 -19.67
C GLY A 158 1.49 2.08 -19.01
N ASP A 159 0.97 3.28 -18.95
CA ASP A 159 -0.33 3.55 -18.33
C ASP A 159 -1.50 2.92 -19.10
N ASN A 160 -2.58 2.66 -18.38
CA ASN A 160 -3.79 2.02 -18.91
C ASN A 160 -3.52 0.63 -19.51
N THR A 161 -2.59 -0.13 -18.93
CA THR A 161 -2.22 -1.48 -19.39
C THR A 161 -2.50 -2.55 -18.34
N ILE A 162 -2.86 -3.74 -18.82
CA ILE A 162 -2.91 -4.97 -18.02
C ILE A 162 -1.76 -5.87 -18.50
N TYR A 163 -0.87 -6.25 -17.58
CA TYR A 163 0.26 -7.12 -17.86
C TYR A 163 0.18 -8.38 -16.99
N LEU A 164 -0.03 -9.50 -17.65
CA LEU A 164 -0.13 -10.82 -17.01
C LEU A 164 1.08 -11.66 -17.42
N GLN A 165 1.79 -12.21 -16.43
CA GLN A 165 2.87 -13.16 -16.70
C GLN A 165 2.30 -14.57 -16.80
N GLY A 166 2.74 -15.29 -17.84
CA GLY A 166 2.34 -16.67 -18.12
C GLY A 166 1.52 -16.77 -19.39
N ASN A 167 1.35 -17.96 -19.87
CA ASN A 167 0.46 -18.23 -20.99
C ASN A 167 -0.97 -18.11 -20.47
N ALA A 168 -1.67 -17.06 -20.85
CA ALA A 168 -3.11 -16.92 -20.60
C ALA A 168 -3.87 -17.95 -21.48
N TYR A 169 -3.45 -19.22 -21.42
CA TYR A 169 -4.06 -20.31 -22.16
C TYR A 169 -4.94 -21.14 -21.24
N ASN A 170 -6.23 -21.02 -21.43
CA ASN A 170 -7.11 -22.13 -21.13
C ASN A 170 -7.11 -23.05 -22.33
N THR A 171 -6.36 -24.17 -22.29
CA THR A 171 -6.33 -25.19 -23.34
C THR A 171 -7.68 -25.90 -23.54
N ALA A 172 -8.66 -25.67 -22.69
CA ALA A 172 -10.00 -26.25 -22.76
C ALA A 172 -11.07 -25.30 -23.32
N ASN A 173 -10.74 -24.02 -23.54
CA ASN A 173 -11.71 -23.05 -24.05
C ASN A 173 -11.04 -22.10 -25.05
N THR A 174 -11.47 -22.13 -26.29
CA THR A 174 -10.99 -21.30 -27.39
C THR A 174 -11.42 -19.85 -27.33
N SER A 175 -11.95 -19.39 -26.19
CA SER A 175 -12.32 -18.00 -25.97
C SER A 175 -11.08 -17.20 -25.55
N ALA A 176 -10.44 -16.54 -26.49
CA ALA A 176 -9.47 -15.49 -26.25
C ALA A 176 -10.07 -14.40 -25.33
N PHE A 177 -9.23 -13.68 -24.58
CA PHE A 177 -9.63 -12.44 -23.91
C PHE A 177 -10.42 -11.58 -24.90
N GLN A 178 -11.73 -11.47 -24.71
CA GLN A 178 -12.54 -10.61 -25.54
C GLN A 178 -12.41 -9.17 -25.01
N THR A 179 -11.57 -8.38 -25.68
CA THR A 179 -11.69 -6.93 -25.57
C THR A 179 -12.89 -6.49 -26.39
N THR A 180 -13.93 -6.05 -25.74
CA THR A 180 -15.18 -5.61 -26.38
C THR A 180 -15.04 -4.33 -27.20
N SER A 181 -13.84 -3.78 -27.38
CA SER A 181 -13.66 -2.43 -27.92
C SER A 181 -12.77 -2.27 -29.15
N ASP A 182 -12.06 -3.28 -29.66
CA ASP A 182 -11.22 -3.06 -30.84
C ASP A 182 -11.45 -4.10 -31.97
N ARG A 183 -12.20 -3.66 -32.98
CA ARG A 183 -12.41 -4.42 -34.23
C ARG A 183 -11.11 -4.61 -35.04
N ARG A 184 -10.02 -3.91 -34.72
CA ARG A 184 -8.75 -3.96 -35.45
C ARG A 184 -7.93 -5.19 -35.12
N ILE A 185 -8.10 -5.78 -33.91
CA ILE A 185 -7.42 -7.01 -33.50
C ILE A 185 -7.96 -8.24 -34.25
N LYS A 186 -9.19 -8.19 -34.77
CA LYS A 186 -9.82 -9.32 -35.49
C LYS A 186 -9.42 -9.49 -36.93
N LYS A 187 -8.59 -8.61 -37.51
CA LYS A 187 -8.26 -8.64 -38.95
C LYS A 187 -6.96 -9.39 -39.29
N ASN A 188 -6.21 -9.87 -38.33
CA ASN A 188 -4.91 -10.52 -38.54
C ASN A 188 -4.79 -11.90 -37.87
N ILE A 189 -5.87 -12.65 -37.76
CA ILE A 189 -5.86 -14.05 -37.37
C ILE A 189 -6.39 -14.88 -38.56
#